data_69d93fa362f05447cc9692740a603d0d
#
_entry.id   69d93fa362f05447cc9692740a603d0d
#
_cell.length_a   1.000
_cell.length_b   1.000
_cell.length_c   1.000
_cell.angle_alpha   90.00
_cell.angle_beta   90.00
_cell.angle_gamma   90.00
#
_symmetry.space_group_name_H-M   'P 1'
#
loop_
_entity.id
_entity.type
_entity.pdbx_description
1 polymer ?
#
loop_
_entity_poly.entity_id
_entity_poly.type
_entity_poly.pdbx_seq_one_letter_code
_entity_poly.pdbx_strand_id
1 'polypeptide(L)'
;MRIDRRWFVAMAILFLPLLVVGNAYGESRHRWDIPHLSLSNGVATVSAGGTASALAEDGSEITVTGFGTFTVGDDDVTGGGTWKTVAADGVTVTGMGNFLVTRLIRFVLAPGQLPSTFNDTIGNVTKTHAGLAYLRVDYDDGSNGILIISCAVPGAPPSMFEGITASKGFVDYWNHVGPTGTPATANAGRTLFHLLSE
;
A
#
# COMPACT_ATOMS: atom_id res chain seq x y z
N MET A 1 -38.21 75.23 -18.30
CA MET A 1 -38.22 73.89 -18.79
C MET A 1 -36.81 73.35 -18.67
N ARG A 2 -36.51 72.64 -17.56
CA ARG A 2 -35.16 72.08 -17.28
C ARG A 2 -35.21 70.57 -17.52
N ILE A 3 -34.37 70.05 -18.40
CA ILE A 3 -34.25 68.64 -18.71
C ILE A 3 -33.03 68.11 -17.94
N ASP A 4 -33.30 67.27 -16.93
CA ASP A 4 -32.25 66.55 -16.16
C ASP A 4 -31.76 65.37 -16.98
N ARG A 5 -30.48 65.43 -17.34
CA ARG A 5 -29.75 64.27 -17.93
C ARG A 5 -29.22 63.37 -16.83
N ARG A 6 -29.89 62.25 -16.61
CA ARG A 6 -29.36 61.14 -15.76
C ARG A 6 -28.38 60.30 -16.58
N TRP A 7 -27.16 60.32 -16.12
CA TRP A 7 -26.09 59.46 -16.66
C TRP A 7 -26.25 58.04 -16.06
N PHE A 8 -26.53 57.06 -16.91
CA PHE A 8 -26.44 55.65 -16.55
C PHE A 8 -25.01 55.20 -16.76
N VAL A 9 -24.27 54.92 -15.66
CA VAL A 9 -22.99 54.25 -15.71
C VAL A 9 -23.29 52.76 -15.77
N ALA A 10 -23.11 52.15 -16.93
CA ALA A 10 -23.17 50.70 -17.09
C ALA A 10 -21.85 50.12 -16.58
N MET A 11 -21.90 49.46 -15.43
CA MET A 11 -20.77 48.71 -14.87
C MET A 11 -20.70 47.34 -15.54
N ALA A 12 -19.79 47.18 -16.51
CA ALA A 12 -19.50 45.90 -17.15
C ALA A 12 -18.70 45.03 -16.18
N ILE A 13 -19.34 44.02 -15.60
CA ILE A 13 -18.68 42.99 -14.79
C ILE A 13 -18.00 42.02 -15.75
N LEU A 14 -16.68 42.12 -15.83
CA LEU A 14 -15.85 41.18 -16.59
C LEU A 14 -15.80 39.85 -15.81
N PHE A 15 -16.54 38.85 -16.25
CA PHE A 15 -16.38 37.49 -15.77
C PHE A 15 -15.10 36.90 -16.36
N LEU A 16 -14.05 36.83 -15.57
CA LEU A 16 -12.85 36.09 -15.91
C LEU A 16 -13.14 34.61 -15.62
N PRO A 17 -13.11 33.69 -16.62
CA PRO A 17 -13.25 32.27 -16.33
C PRO A 17 -12.01 31.83 -15.56
N LEU A 18 -12.21 31.36 -14.33
CA LEU A 18 -11.19 30.71 -13.53
C LEU A 18 -10.90 29.36 -14.20
N LEU A 19 -9.84 29.28 -15.00
CA LEU A 19 -9.32 28.02 -15.50
C LEU A 19 -8.80 27.22 -14.30
N VAL A 20 -9.61 26.32 -13.78
CA VAL A 20 -9.16 25.26 -12.87
C VAL A 20 -8.30 24.34 -13.72
N VAL A 21 -6.99 24.53 -13.68
CA VAL A 21 -6.02 23.56 -14.18
C VAL A 21 -6.09 22.38 -13.19
N GLY A 22 -6.97 21.44 -13.47
CA GLY A 22 -6.93 20.13 -12.81
C GLY A 22 -5.58 19.52 -13.15
N ASN A 23 -4.73 19.28 -12.15
CA ASN A 23 -3.57 18.44 -12.33
C ASN A 23 -4.12 17.05 -12.69
N ALA A 24 -4.09 16.72 -13.97
CA ALA A 24 -4.23 15.34 -14.42
C ALA A 24 -2.97 14.59 -13.93
N TYR A 25 -2.97 14.15 -12.67
CA TYR A 25 -2.11 13.06 -12.27
C TYR A 25 -2.60 11.87 -13.08
N GLY A 26 -1.77 11.38 -14.00
CA GLY A 26 -2.07 10.17 -14.75
C GLY A 26 -2.46 9.07 -13.76
N GLU A 27 -3.58 8.40 -14.05
CA GLU A 27 -4.04 7.26 -13.26
C GLU A 27 -2.98 6.17 -13.36
N SER A 28 -2.16 6.01 -12.31
CA SER A 28 -1.16 4.94 -12.29
C SER A 28 -1.72 3.73 -11.57
N ARG A 29 -1.61 2.57 -12.22
CA ARG A 29 -2.04 1.29 -11.66
C ARG A 29 -0.84 0.54 -11.09
N HIS A 30 -0.98 0.10 -9.87
CA HIS A 30 0.05 -0.60 -9.13
C HIS A 30 -0.45 -1.98 -8.68
N ARG A 31 0.48 -2.92 -8.60
CA ARG A 31 0.32 -4.19 -7.91
C ARG A 31 1.07 -4.13 -6.59
N TRP A 32 0.51 -4.71 -5.55
CA TRP A 32 1.15 -4.97 -4.27
C TRP A 32 1.21 -6.46 -4.00
N ASP A 33 2.27 -6.91 -3.39
CA ASP A 33 2.49 -8.30 -2.99
C ASP A 33 3.13 -8.38 -1.61
N ILE A 34 2.86 -9.47 -0.91
CA ILE A 34 3.66 -9.98 0.20
C ILE A 34 4.41 -11.20 -0.34
N PRO A 35 5.63 -10.98 -0.87
CA PRO A 35 6.34 -12.00 -1.62
C PRO A 35 7.15 -12.91 -0.71
N HIS A 36 7.46 -14.08 -1.26
CA HIS A 36 8.49 -14.98 -0.79
C HIS A 36 9.82 -14.61 -1.47
N LEU A 37 10.88 -14.42 -0.68
CA LEU A 37 12.22 -14.20 -1.19
C LEU A 37 13.08 -15.43 -0.92
N SER A 38 13.73 -15.94 -1.94
CA SER A 38 14.69 -17.06 -1.84
C SER A 38 16.02 -16.70 -2.50
N LEU A 39 17.09 -17.39 -2.09
CA LEU A 39 18.39 -17.27 -2.71
C LEU A 39 18.87 -18.65 -3.16
N SER A 40 19.12 -18.80 -4.46
CA SER A 40 19.66 -20.03 -5.04
C SER A 40 20.81 -19.69 -5.99
N ASN A 41 21.97 -20.34 -5.80
CA ASN A 41 23.17 -20.12 -6.63
C ASN A 41 23.58 -18.64 -6.76
N GLY A 42 23.38 -17.85 -5.69
CA GLY A 42 23.69 -16.41 -5.68
C GLY A 42 22.64 -15.52 -6.34
N VAL A 43 21.54 -16.08 -6.87
CA VAL A 43 20.44 -15.34 -7.47
C VAL A 43 19.30 -15.24 -6.47
N ALA A 44 18.92 -14.00 -6.13
CA ALA A 44 17.74 -13.74 -5.34
C ALA A 44 16.49 -13.83 -6.22
N THR A 45 15.51 -14.65 -5.80
CA THR A 45 14.25 -14.85 -6.51
C THR A 45 13.10 -14.36 -5.67
N VAL A 46 12.26 -13.51 -6.26
CA VAL A 46 11.00 -13.04 -5.70
C VAL A 46 9.86 -13.84 -6.30
N SER A 47 9.03 -14.44 -5.45
CA SER A 47 7.87 -15.24 -5.85
C SER A 47 6.67 -14.96 -4.95
N ALA A 48 5.49 -15.38 -5.38
CA ALA A 48 4.27 -15.27 -4.57
C ALA A 48 4.32 -16.15 -3.32
N GLY A 49 3.49 -15.85 -2.32
CA GLY A 49 3.27 -16.73 -1.17
C GLY A 49 4.14 -16.46 0.05
N GLY A 50 4.63 -15.25 0.22
CA GLY A 50 5.27 -14.80 1.46
C GLY A 50 4.26 -14.46 2.56
N THR A 51 4.80 -14.14 3.73
CA THR A 51 4.05 -13.68 4.91
C THR A 51 4.65 -12.41 5.47
N ALA A 52 3.82 -11.58 6.10
CA ALA A 52 4.29 -10.43 6.85
C ALA A 52 3.49 -10.32 8.15
N SER A 53 4.14 -9.86 9.21
CA SER A 53 3.56 -9.80 10.54
C SER A 53 3.70 -8.42 11.16
N ALA A 54 2.80 -8.15 12.12
CA ALA A 54 2.89 -6.99 13.00
C ALA A 54 2.38 -7.35 14.40
N LEU A 55 2.91 -6.66 15.41
CA LEU A 55 2.58 -6.86 16.81
C LEU A 55 1.69 -5.72 17.33
N ALA A 56 0.74 -6.09 18.19
CA ALA A 56 0.00 -5.15 19.01
C ALA A 56 0.81 -4.78 20.28
N GLU A 57 0.31 -3.80 21.03
CA GLU A 57 0.97 -3.35 22.25
C GLU A 57 1.05 -4.43 23.33
N ASP A 58 0.06 -5.31 23.39
CA ASP A 58 0.01 -6.45 24.32
C ASP A 58 0.92 -7.62 23.92
N GLY A 59 1.61 -7.51 22.78
CA GLY A 59 2.47 -8.56 22.23
C GLY A 59 1.74 -9.60 21.39
N SER A 60 0.42 -9.50 21.23
CA SER A 60 -0.29 -10.33 20.25
C SER A 60 0.14 -9.99 18.82
N GLU A 61 0.09 -10.96 17.93
CA GLU A 61 0.60 -10.84 16.56
C GLU A 61 -0.50 -11.10 15.53
N ILE A 62 -0.50 -10.32 14.45
CA ILE A 62 -1.19 -10.64 13.22
C ILE A 62 -0.17 -10.99 12.13
N THR A 63 -0.40 -12.10 11.43
CA THR A 63 0.35 -12.51 10.23
C THR A 63 -0.59 -12.52 9.05
N VAL A 64 -0.19 -11.94 7.94
CA VAL A 64 -0.97 -11.92 6.70
C VAL A 64 -0.16 -12.41 5.51
N THR A 65 -0.87 -12.97 4.53
CA THR A 65 -0.39 -13.19 3.15
C THR A 65 -1.21 -12.32 2.23
N GLY A 66 -0.81 -12.14 0.98
CA GLY A 66 -1.71 -11.51 0.02
C GLY A 66 -1.04 -10.79 -1.12
N PHE A 67 -1.89 -10.40 -2.05
CA PHE A 67 -1.55 -9.56 -3.20
C PHE A 67 -2.81 -8.89 -3.76
N GLY A 68 -2.62 -7.89 -4.60
CA GLY A 68 -3.72 -7.22 -5.29
C GLY A 68 -3.24 -6.07 -6.16
N THR A 69 -4.19 -5.29 -6.64
CA THR A 69 -3.92 -4.09 -7.46
C THR A 69 -4.74 -2.91 -6.97
N PHE A 70 -4.26 -1.72 -7.25
CA PHE A 70 -5.01 -0.48 -7.07
C PHE A 70 -4.63 0.54 -8.15
N THR A 71 -5.56 1.43 -8.44
CA THR A 71 -5.33 2.59 -9.30
C THR A 71 -5.32 3.86 -8.44
N VAL A 72 -4.26 4.66 -8.56
CA VAL A 72 -4.16 5.93 -7.81
C VAL A 72 -5.10 6.94 -8.43
N GLY A 73 -5.98 7.52 -7.60
CA GLY A 73 -6.97 8.50 -8.06
C GLY A 73 -8.31 7.89 -8.47
N ASP A 74 -8.45 6.58 -8.44
CA ASP A 74 -9.68 5.85 -8.71
C ASP A 74 -10.03 4.91 -7.54
N ASP A 75 -11.29 4.47 -7.49
CA ASP A 75 -11.79 3.46 -6.54
C ASP A 75 -11.51 2.01 -7.00
N ASP A 76 -10.78 1.81 -8.14
CA ASP A 76 -10.42 0.48 -8.61
C ASP A 76 -9.34 -0.15 -7.71
N VAL A 77 -9.79 -1.07 -6.88
CA VAL A 77 -8.95 -1.83 -5.97
C VAL A 77 -9.35 -3.30 -6.01
N THR A 78 -8.35 -4.18 -5.96
CA THR A 78 -8.56 -5.62 -5.88
C THR A 78 -7.60 -6.23 -4.87
N GLY A 79 -7.85 -7.47 -4.52
CA GLY A 79 -6.91 -8.28 -3.77
C GLY A 79 -7.42 -8.68 -2.40
N GLY A 80 -6.56 -9.38 -1.71
CA GLY A 80 -6.82 -9.99 -0.41
C GLY A 80 -5.78 -11.05 -0.11
N GLY A 81 -6.07 -11.86 0.89
CA GLY A 81 -5.19 -12.92 1.33
C GLY A 81 -5.73 -13.62 2.57
N THR A 82 -4.83 -14.26 3.30
CA THR A 82 -5.16 -14.89 4.57
C THR A 82 -4.65 -14.06 5.74
N TRP A 83 -5.31 -14.22 6.88
CA TRP A 83 -4.86 -13.66 8.14
C TRP A 83 -4.84 -14.74 9.22
N LYS A 84 -3.94 -14.58 10.19
CA LYS A 84 -3.87 -15.36 11.41
C LYS A 84 -3.45 -14.45 12.57
N THR A 85 -4.13 -14.57 13.71
CA THR A 85 -3.73 -13.90 14.93
C THR A 85 -3.27 -14.90 15.99
N VAL A 86 -2.26 -14.49 16.76
CA VAL A 86 -1.65 -15.30 17.82
C VAL A 86 -1.59 -14.43 19.07
N ALA A 87 -1.89 -15.04 20.22
CA ALA A 87 -1.78 -14.36 21.51
C ALA A 87 -0.31 -13.97 21.82
N ALA A 88 -0.10 -13.13 22.83
CA ALA A 88 1.22 -12.68 23.28
C ALA A 88 2.18 -13.82 23.69
N ASP A 89 1.68 -15.03 23.91
CA ASP A 89 2.50 -16.22 24.18
C ASP A 89 3.24 -16.75 22.93
N GLY A 90 2.93 -16.21 21.75
CA GLY A 90 3.52 -16.59 20.47
C GLY A 90 3.08 -17.96 19.92
N VAL A 91 2.15 -18.63 20.60
CA VAL A 91 1.74 -20.02 20.29
C VAL A 91 0.23 -20.17 20.11
N THR A 92 -0.56 -19.55 20.97
CA THR A 92 -2.01 -19.71 20.98
C THR A 92 -2.63 -18.94 19.80
N VAL A 93 -3.16 -19.66 18.81
CA VAL A 93 -3.90 -19.07 17.70
C VAL A 93 -5.25 -18.57 18.19
N THR A 94 -5.51 -17.27 18.05
CA THR A 94 -6.74 -16.61 18.48
C THR A 94 -7.76 -16.43 17.35
N GLY A 95 -7.32 -16.53 16.09
CA GLY A 95 -8.17 -16.49 14.92
C GLY A 95 -7.39 -16.68 13.62
N MET A 96 -8.09 -17.08 12.58
CA MET A 96 -7.56 -17.18 11.22
C MET A 96 -8.68 -17.15 10.18
N GLY A 97 -8.38 -16.71 9.00
CA GLY A 97 -9.33 -16.66 7.89
C GLY A 97 -8.78 -15.93 6.68
N ASN A 98 -9.68 -15.33 5.91
CA ASN A 98 -9.34 -14.55 4.73
C ASN A 98 -9.73 -13.08 4.92
N PHE A 99 -9.10 -12.20 4.16
CA PHE A 99 -9.51 -10.80 4.05
C PHE A 99 -9.61 -10.39 2.58
N LEU A 100 -10.43 -9.38 2.34
CA LEU A 100 -10.57 -8.71 1.06
C LEU A 100 -10.18 -7.24 1.21
N VAL A 101 -9.47 -6.70 0.23
CA VAL A 101 -9.23 -5.27 0.12
C VAL A 101 -10.46 -4.63 -0.51
N THR A 102 -11.01 -3.61 0.15
CA THR A 102 -12.26 -2.97 -0.26
C THR A 102 -12.05 -1.53 -0.72
N ARG A 103 -10.91 -0.90 -0.36
CA ARG A 103 -10.61 0.47 -0.77
C ARG A 103 -9.14 0.80 -0.63
N LEU A 104 -8.60 1.58 -1.57
CA LEU A 104 -7.36 2.33 -1.39
C LEU A 104 -7.67 3.63 -0.63
N ILE A 105 -7.10 3.82 0.55
CA ILE A 105 -7.23 5.07 1.32
C ILE A 105 -6.19 6.09 0.84
N ARG A 106 -4.95 5.62 0.69
CA ARG A 106 -3.82 6.47 0.29
C ARG A 106 -2.70 5.61 -0.28
N PHE A 107 -2.01 6.15 -1.28
CA PHE A 107 -0.72 5.65 -1.73
C PHE A 107 0.31 6.78 -1.73
N VAL A 108 1.52 6.46 -1.29
CA VAL A 108 2.68 7.36 -1.34
C VAL A 108 3.78 6.62 -2.08
N LEU A 109 4.03 7.03 -3.31
CA LEU A 109 5.15 6.54 -4.09
C LEU A 109 6.46 7.05 -3.49
N ALA A 110 7.45 6.18 -3.39
CA ALA A 110 8.80 6.52 -2.94
C ALA A 110 9.86 6.06 -3.95
N PRO A 111 11.02 6.73 -4.00
CA PRO A 111 12.14 6.27 -4.80
C PRO A 111 12.64 4.93 -4.27
N GLY A 112 13.21 4.13 -5.16
CA GLY A 112 13.78 2.82 -4.83
C GLY A 112 13.35 1.79 -5.86
N GLN A 113 14.17 0.75 -6.05
CA GLN A 113 13.92 -0.32 -7.01
C GLN A 113 14.71 -1.57 -6.60
N LEU A 114 14.18 -2.75 -6.91
CA LEU A 114 14.93 -3.97 -6.78
C LEU A 114 16.12 -3.97 -7.75
N PRO A 115 17.27 -4.53 -7.36
CA PRO A 115 18.39 -4.74 -8.29
C PRO A 115 17.96 -5.58 -9.50
N SER A 116 18.40 -5.21 -10.69
CA SER A 116 18.09 -5.92 -11.93
C SER A 116 18.62 -7.37 -11.98
N THR A 117 19.47 -7.74 -11.04
CA THR A 117 19.99 -9.10 -10.86
C THR A 117 19.01 -10.03 -10.15
N PHE A 118 17.91 -9.50 -9.60
CA PHE A 118 16.86 -10.32 -9.00
C PHE A 118 16.03 -11.01 -10.10
N ASN A 119 15.71 -12.28 -9.85
CA ASN A 119 14.72 -13.00 -10.64
C ASN A 119 13.33 -12.71 -10.06
N ASP A 120 12.56 -11.89 -10.73
CA ASP A 120 11.22 -11.52 -10.32
C ASP A 120 10.20 -12.37 -11.10
N THR A 121 9.52 -13.28 -10.39
CA THR A 121 8.54 -14.21 -11.01
C THR A 121 7.10 -13.73 -10.88
N ILE A 122 6.86 -12.58 -10.22
CA ILE A 122 5.52 -12.01 -10.03
C ILE A 122 5.29 -10.74 -10.83
N GLY A 123 6.35 -10.16 -11.39
CA GLY A 123 6.25 -8.93 -12.16
C GLY A 123 7.49 -8.69 -13.03
N ASN A 124 7.75 -7.42 -13.26
CA ASN A 124 8.96 -6.98 -13.95
C ASN A 124 9.84 -6.20 -12.97
N VAL A 125 11.03 -6.71 -12.68
CA VAL A 125 11.98 -6.11 -11.74
C VAL A 125 12.26 -4.64 -12.02
N THR A 126 12.24 -4.21 -13.29
CA THR A 126 12.46 -2.81 -13.68
C THR A 126 11.26 -1.89 -13.39
N LYS A 127 10.13 -2.47 -13.05
CA LYS A 127 8.89 -1.76 -12.68
C LYS A 127 8.62 -1.80 -11.17
N THR A 128 9.55 -2.37 -10.39
CA THR A 128 9.44 -2.35 -8.92
C THR A 128 9.76 -0.96 -8.39
N HIS A 129 9.13 -0.62 -7.28
CA HIS A 129 9.38 0.65 -6.59
C HIS A 129 9.08 0.56 -5.09
N ALA A 130 9.65 1.49 -4.32
CA ALA A 130 9.26 1.68 -2.93
C ALA A 130 7.96 2.46 -2.82
N GLY A 131 7.29 2.34 -1.68
CA GLY A 131 6.04 3.06 -1.44
C GLY A 131 5.33 2.62 -0.18
N LEU A 132 4.23 3.32 0.11
CA LEU A 132 3.40 3.08 1.27
C LEU A 132 1.92 3.12 0.84
N ALA A 133 1.23 1.97 0.95
CA ALA A 133 -0.19 1.86 0.65
C ALA A 133 -1.00 1.66 1.94
N TYR A 134 -2.08 2.43 2.08
CA TYR A 134 -3.09 2.30 3.14
C TYR A 134 -4.34 1.71 2.51
N LEU A 135 -4.69 0.49 2.90
CA LEU A 135 -5.79 -0.28 2.34
C LEU A 135 -6.86 -0.54 3.40
N ARG A 136 -8.12 -0.26 3.09
CA ARG A 136 -9.22 -0.76 3.90
C ARG A 136 -9.42 -2.24 3.59
N VAL A 137 -9.60 -3.03 4.63
CA VAL A 137 -9.81 -4.47 4.51
C VAL A 137 -11.02 -4.93 5.32
N ASP A 138 -11.74 -5.91 4.79
CA ASP A 138 -12.81 -6.62 5.48
C ASP A 138 -12.37 -8.06 5.69
N TYR A 139 -12.47 -8.53 6.93
CA TYR A 139 -12.12 -9.89 7.35
C TYR A 139 -13.36 -10.77 7.32
N ASP A 140 -13.19 -12.05 7.01
CA ASP A 140 -14.28 -13.02 6.86
C ASP A 140 -14.99 -13.40 8.18
N ASP A 141 -14.43 -12.98 9.33
CA ASP A 141 -15.11 -13.05 10.62
C ASP A 141 -16.06 -11.87 10.92
N GLY A 142 -16.25 -11.00 9.93
CA GLY A 142 -17.12 -9.81 10.02
C GLY A 142 -16.45 -8.57 10.62
N SER A 143 -15.21 -8.66 11.06
CA SER A 143 -14.43 -7.48 11.46
C SER A 143 -13.86 -6.75 10.22
N ASN A 144 -13.45 -5.50 10.40
CA ASN A 144 -12.75 -4.74 9.38
C ASN A 144 -11.55 -4.01 9.99
N GLY A 145 -10.72 -3.43 9.12
CA GLY A 145 -9.54 -2.70 9.56
C GLY A 145 -8.79 -2.02 8.42
N ILE A 146 -7.58 -1.63 8.74
CA ILE A 146 -6.63 -1.03 7.79
C ILE A 146 -5.41 -1.95 7.71
N LEU A 147 -4.99 -2.24 6.50
CA LEU A 147 -3.70 -2.88 6.22
C LEU A 147 -2.79 -1.82 5.60
N ILE A 148 -1.66 -1.58 6.21
CA ILE A 148 -0.62 -0.71 5.66
C ILE A 148 0.50 -1.60 5.13
N ILE A 149 0.84 -1.41 3.86
CA ILE A 149 1.93 -2.10 3.19
C ILE A 149 3.04 -1.09 2.95
N SER A 150 4.22 -1.33 3.51
CA SER A 150 5.40 -0.50 3.36
C SER A 150 6.52 -1.28 2.71
N CYS A 151 6.91 -0.85 1.52
CA CYS A 151 7.97 -1.48 0.75
C CYS A 151 9.20 -0.57 0.71
N ALA A 152 10.28 -1.02 1.36
CA ALA A 152 11.55 -0.30 1.47
C ALA A 152 12.65 -0.97 0.67
N VAL A 153 12.43 -1.15 -0.65
CA VAL A 153 13.48 -1.66 -1.57
C VAL A 153 14.70 -0.73 -1.63
N PRO A 154 15.87 -1.19 -2.08
CA PRO A 154 17.07 -0.36 -2.19
C PRO A 154 16.82 0.98 -2.86
N GLY A 155 17.27 2.07 -2.21
CA GLY A 155 17.02 3.45 -2.63
C GLY A 155 15.81 4.12 -1.98
N ALA A 156 15.05 3.38 -1.17
CA ALA A 156 13.98 3.96 -0.37
C ALA A 156 14.51 4.92 0.70
N PRO A 157 13.70 5.91 1.14
CA PRO A 157 14.07 6.75 2.28
C PRO A 157 14.34 5.92 3.55
N PRO A 158 15.39 6.24 4.32
CA PRO A 158 15.77 5.44 5.51
C PRO A 158 14.73 5.48 6.64
N SER A 159 13.76 6.39 6.58
CA SER A 159 12.62 6.46 7.49
C SER A 159 11.50 5.48 7.17
N MET A 160 11.54 4.83 6.00
CA MET A 160 10.55 3.81 5.66
C MET A 160 10.90 2.49 6.33
N PHE A 161 9.89 1.83 6.85
CA PHE A 161 10.04 0.45 7.31
C PHE A 161 9.73 -0.53 6.16
N GLU A 162 10.18 -1.76 6.27
CA GLU A 162 9.83 -2.86 5.39
C GLU A 162 8.83 -3.78 6.09
N GLY A 163 7.71 -4.13 5.45
CA GLY A 163 6.70 -5.01 5.99
C GLY A 163 5.32 -4.41 6.06
N ILE A 164 4.55 -4.80 7.06
CA ILE A 164 3.17 -4.35 7.25
C ILE A 164 2.91 -3.79 8.65
N THR A 165 1.84 -2.98 8.77
CA THR A 165 1.06 -2.83 10.00
C THR A 165 -0.42 -3.04 9.68
N ALA A 166 -1.23 -3.39 10.68
CA ALA A 166 -2.64 -3.67 10.46
C ALA A 166 -3.48 -3.29 11.68
N SER A 167 -4.78 -3.05 11.46
CA SER A 167 -5.79 -3.13 12.51
C SER A 167 -6.81 -4.22 12.17
N LYS A 168 -7.38 -4.84 13.18
CA LYS A 168 -8.45 -5.82 13.04
C LYS A 168 -9.44 -5.66 14.18
N GLY A 169 -10.66 -5.21 13.84
CA GLY A 169 -11.64 -4.85 14.85
C GLY A 169 -11.12 -3.76 15.78
N PHE A 170 -10.97 -4.07 17.05
CA PHE A 170 -10.49 -3.14 18.09
C PHE A 170 -9.01 -3.27 18.44
N VAL A 171 -8.25 -4.11 17.68
CA VAL A 171 -6.82 -4.34 17.93
C VAL A 171 -6.00 -3.68 16.86
N ASP A 172 -5.02 -2.88 17.28
CA ASP A 172 -4.05 -2.23 16.40
C ASP A 172 -2.70 -2.95 16.50
N TYR A 173 -2.25 -3.53 15.39
CA TYR A 173 -0.96 -4.18 15.21
C TYR A 173 -0.02 -3.21 14.48
N TRP A 174 0.53 -2.22 15.17
CA TRP A 174 1.33 -1.15 14.55
C TRP A 174 2.84 -1.32 14.70
N ASN A 175 3.30 -2.32 15.47
CA ASN A 175 4.70 -2.64 15.54
C ASN A 175 5.03 -3.64 14.43
N HIS A 176 5.51 -3.16 13.28
CA HIS A 176 5.89 -4.03 12.17
C HIS A 176 6.98 -5.01 12.60
N VAL A 177 6.86 -6.24 12.15
CA VAL A 177 7.94 -7.24 12.25
C VAL A 177 8.74 -7.15 10.96
N GLY A 178 9.94 -6.59 11.06
CA GLY A 178 10.85 -6.46 9.91
C GLY A 178 11.25 -7.81 9.34
N PRO A 179 11.85 -7.83 8.15
CA PRO A 179 12.34 -9.06 7.55
C PRO A 179 13.31 -9.77 8.46
N THR A 180 13.04 -11.02 8.78
CA THR A 180 13.89 -11.85 9.61
C THR A 180 14.78 -12.74 8.75
N GLY A 181 16.06 -12.86 9.11
CA GLY A 181 17.01 -13.72 8.44
C GLY A 181 17.76 -13.05 7.28
N THR A 182 18.60 -13.83 6.61
CA THR A 182 19.30 -13.43 5.38
C THR A 182 18.36 -13.57 4.18
N PRO A 183 18.66 -12.97 3.01
CA PRO A 183 17.88 -13.22 1.78
C PRO A 183 17.70 -14.70 1.44
N ALA A 184 18.58 -15.57 1.92
CA ALA A 184 18.49 -17.02 1.74
C ALA A 184 17.42 -17.70 2.63
N THR A 185 16.98 -17.05 3.71
CA THR A 185 16.10 -17.64 4.74
C THR A 185 14.92 -16.76 5.10
N ALA A 186 14.88 -15.51 4.62
CA ALA A 186 13.91 -14.52 5.03
C ALA A 186 12.67 -14.55 4.15
N ASN A 187 11.71 -15.39 4.49
CA ASN A 187 10.43 -15.51 3.78
C ASN A 187 9.32 -14.68 4.42
N ALA A 188 9.60 -13.96 5.49
CA ALA A 188 8.62 -13.18 6.23
C ALA A 188 9.00 -11.70 6.26
N GLY A 189 7.98 -10.85 6.33
CA GLY A 189 8.15 -9.40 6.51
C GLY A 189 8.58 -8.65 5.24
N ARG A 190 8.45 -9.24 4.05
CA ARG A 190 8.74 -8.59 2.78
C ARG A 190 7.47 -8.12 2.10
N THR A 191 7.58 -6.98 1.42
CA THR A 191 6.53 -6.40 0.59
C THR A 191 7.11 -5.91 -0.73
N LEU A 192 6.28 -5.77 -1.76
CA LEU A 192 6.74 -5.29 -3.06
C LEU A 192 5.62 -4.56 -3.80
N PHE A 193 5.98 -3.50 -4.51
CA PHE A 193 5.11 -2.84 -5.46
C PHE A 193 5.68 -2.93 -6.87
N HIS A 194 4.76 -3.08 -7.85
CA HIS A 194 5.06 -2.98 -9.27
C HIS A 194 4.16 -1.94 -9.92
N LEU A 195 4.71 -1.09 -10.76
CA LEU A 195 3.95 -0.25 -11.66
C LEU A 195 3.44 -1.11 -12.83
N LEU A 196 2.12 -1.15 -13.03
CA LEU A 196 1.49 -1.91 -14.12
C LEU A 196 1.25 -1.03 -15.35
N SER A 197 0.74 0.20 -15.14
CA SER A 197 0.49 1.20 -16.19
C SER A 197 0.51 2.62 -15.62
N GLU A 198 0.81 3.57 -16.47
CA GLU A 198 0.69 5.02 -16.26
C GLU A 198 -0.48 5.54 -17.07
#